data_b1384ebd67b54c1650e8d0a672eecf51
#
_entry.id   b1384ebd67b54c1650e8d0a672eecf51
#
_cell.length_a   1.000
_cell.length_b   1.000
_cell.length_c   1.000
_cell.angle_alpha   90.00
_cell.angle_beta   90.00
_cell.angle_gamma   90.00
#
_symmetry.space_group_name_H-M   'P 1'
#
loop_
_entity.id
_entity.type
_entity.pdbx_description
1 polymer ?
#
loop_
_entity_poly.entity_id
_entity_poly.type
_entity_poly.pdbx_seq_one_letter_code
_entity_poly.pdbx_strand_id
1 'polypeptide(L)'
;EVITGTEFDELSDNELKERLSTIRIYARTTPEQKLRIVTAFQEIGKVVTVTGDGVNDSLALKKAHIGIAMGKSGTDVAKEAADIVILDDNLSTIVTAVEQGRLIYANIVKVVRFLLTGNLSEVLLIAIVIFLGYPSPLLPAQILWINFVTDGLPAISLAGDKATKGEMLMPPRGKDHSLFNLKTLRFISFFGISIALISVFAFVVGANTHGIEYARRISFTTMIVSQMAFVLFVIRRGNSILSNKXXXXLPQ
;
A
#
# COMPACT_ATOMS: atom_id res chain seq x y z
N GLU A 1 -11.40 -32.69 -0.60
CA GLU A 1 -10.68 -33.88 -1.02
C GLU A 1 -9.35 -34.00 -0.26
N VAL A 2 -8.92 -35.24 0.01
CA VAL A 2 -7.61 -35.60 0.58
C VAL A 2 -6.86 -36.40 -0.48
N ILE A 3 -5.56 -36.15 -0.62
CA ILE A 3 -4.70 -36.90 -1.55
C ILE A 3 -3.40 -37.26 -0.82
N THR A 4 -2.91 -38.47 -1.07
CA THR A 4 -1.63 -38.95 -0.56
C THR A 4 -0.50 -38.60 -1.52
N GLY A 5 0.76 -38.63 -1.04
CA GLY A 5 1.92 -38.43 -1.91
C GLY A 5 1.99 -39.36 -3.10
N THR A 6 1.61 -40.63 -2.94
CA THR A 6 1.57 -41.61 -4.04
C THR A 6 0.54 -41.24 -5.12
N GLU A 7 -0.67 -40.93 -4.70
CA GLU A 7 -1.73 -40.46 -5.61
C GLU A 7 -1.37 -39.15 -6.29
N PHE A 8 -0.64 -38.26 -5.57
CA PHE A 8 -0.17 -36.97 -6.07
C PHE A 8 0.81 -37.17 -7.25
N ASP A 9 1.70 -38.15 -7.16
CA ASP A 9 2.69 -38.44 -8.21
C ASP A 9 2.04 -38.96 -9.53
N GLU A 10 0.84 -39.49 -9.44
CA GLU A 10 0.08 -39.93 -10.61
C GLU A 10 -0.55 -38.76 -11.38
N LEU A 11 -0.67 -37.58 -10.76
CA LEU A 11 -1.28 -36.41 -11.38
C LEU A 11 -0.29 -35.68 -12.29
N SER A 12 -0.70 -35.39 -13.49
CA SER A 12 0.00 -34.44 -14.37
C SER A 12 -0.16 -33.03 -13.83
N ASP A 13 0.69 -32.10 -14.30
CA ASP A 13 0.64 -30.68 -13.83
C ASP A 13 -0.70 -30.00 -14.19
N ASN A 14 -1.30 -30.39 -15.33
CA ASN A 14 -2.59 -29.83 -15.73
C ASN A 14 -3.72 -30.33 -14.83
N GLU A 15 -3.77 -31.63 -14.56
CA GLU A 15 -4.73 -32.23 -13.63
C GLU A 15 -4.60 -31.66 -12.22
N LEU A 16 -3.36 -31.45 -11.75
CA LEU A 16 -3.10 -30.83 -10.45
C LEU A 16 -3.72 -29.43 -10.41
N LYS A 17 -3.47 -28.60 -11.44
CA LYS A 17 -4.00 -27.21 -11.48
C LYS A 17 -5.53 -27.19 -11.44
N GLU A 18 -6.20 -28.10 -12.16
CA GLU A 18 -7.67 -28.20 -12.17
C GLU A 18 -8.21 -28.60 -10.79
N ARG A 19 -7.50 -29.48 -10.08
CA ARG A 19 -7.92 -30.02 -8.79
C ARG A 19 -7.47 -29.21 -7.57
N LEU A 20 -6.59 -28.19 -7.73
CA LEU A 20 -6.10 -27.35 -6.60
C LEU A 20 -7.22 -26.75 -5.76
N SER A 21 -8.35 -26.39 -6.37
CA SER A 21 -9.48 -25.79 -5.66
C SER A 21 -10.27 -26.81 -4.82
N THR A 22 -10.18 -28.09 -5.15
CA THR A 22 -10.91 -29.17 -4.48
C THR A 22 -10.08 -29.92 -3.44
N ILE A 23 -8.77 -30.07 -3.69
CA ILE A 23 -7.86 -30.74 -2.77
C ILE A 23 -7.56 -29.78 -1.59
N ARG A 24 -7.84 -30.24 -0.37
CA ARG A 24 -7.62 -29.44 0.87
C ARG A 24 -6.50 -30.00 1.74
N ILE A 25 -6.21 -31.29 1.60
CA ILE A 25 -5.22 -32.00 2.42
C ILE A 25 -4.32 -32.79 1.49
N TYR A 26 -3.03 -32.53 1.60
CA TYR A 26 -1.96 -33.29 0.94
C TYR A 26 -1.21 -34.03 2.03
N ALA A 27 -1.38 -35.35 2.09
CA ALA A 27 -0.88 -36.18 3.16
C ALA A 27 0.40 -36.91 2.75
N ARG A 28 1.38 -36.97 3.64
CA ARG A 28 2.64 -37.71 3.46
C ARG A 28 3.39 -37.29 2.20
N THR A 29 3.50 -35.98 1.96
CA THR A 29 4.19 -35.41 0.81
C THR A 29 5.71 -35.30 1.04
N THR A 30 6.47 -35.51 -0.03
CA THR A 30 7.93 -35.29 -0.04
C THR A 30 8.24 -33.78 -0.20
N PRO A 31 9.48 -33.35 0.06
CA PRO A 31 9.89 -31.96 -0.18
C PRO A 31 9.64 -31.49 -1.62
N GLU A 32 9.90 -32.38 -2.61
CA GLU A 32 9.70 -32.08 -4.01
C GLU A 32 8.21 -31.90 -4.34
N GLN A 33 7.35 -32.74 -3.74
CA GLN A 33 5.90 -32.62 -3.90
C GLN A 33 5.38 -31.32 -3.27
N LYS A 34 5.89 -30.91 -2.09
CA LYS A 34 5.55 -29.60 -1.48
C LYS A 34 5.92 -28.43 -2.40
N LEU A 35 7.12 -28.49 -2.99
CA LEU A 35 7.59 -27.50 -3.95
C LEU A 35 6.67 -27.44 -5.18
N ARG A 36 6.26 -28.60 -5.71
CA ARG A 36 5.36 -28.71 -6.86
C ARG A 36 3.98 -28.13 -6.55
N ILE A 37 3.43 -28.37 -5.35
CA ILE A 37 2.15 -27.79 -4.89
C ILE A 37 2.25 -26.26 -4.86
N VAL A 38 3.32 -25.70 -4.25
CA VAL A 38 3.55 -24.26 -4.16
C VAL A 38 3.62 -23.64 -5.57
N THR A 39 4.38 -24.28 -6.46
CA THR A 39 4.55 -23.82 -7.85
C THR A 39 3.20 -23.82 -8.59
N ALA A 40 2.43 -24.89 -8.47
CA ALA A 40 1.11 -25.00 -9.12
C ALA A 40 0.15 -23.89 -8.67
N PHE A 41 0.10 -23.58 -7.35
CA PHE A 41 -0.69 -22.47 -6.84
C PHE A 41 -0.21 -21.11 -7.39
N GLN A 42 1.11 -20.91 -7.50
CA GLN A 42 1.70 -19.68 -8.05
C GLN A 42 1.35 -19.51 -9.53
N GLU A 43 1.36 -20.61 -10.30
CA GLU A 43 1.07 -20.60 -11.75
C GLU A 43 -0.39 -20.24 -12.05
N ILE A 44 -1.32 -20.58 -11.16
CA ILE A 44 -2.73 -20.14 -11.29
C ILE A 44 -2.97 -18.75 -10.66
N GLY A 45 -1.88 -18.00 -10.41
CA GLY A 45 -1.97 -16.59 -9.96
C GLY A 45 -2.25 -16.38 -8.48
N LYS A 46 -2.16 -17.44 -7.64
CA LYS A 46 -2.37 -17.28 -6.19
C LYS A 46 -1.10 -16.76 -5.50
N VAL A 47 -1.29 -15.95 -4.47
CA VAL A 47 -0.22 -15.59 -3.53
C VAL A 47 -0.15 -16.69 -2.48
N VAL A 48 1.00 -17.34 -2.37
CA VAL A 48 1.19 -18.55 -1.55
C VAL A 48 2.06 -18.20 -0.35
N THR A 49 1.58 -18.54 0.83
CA THR A 49 2.35 -18.53 2.08
C THR A 49 2.51 -20.00 2.52
N VAL A 50 3.73 -20.35 2.90
CA VAL A 50 4.06 -21.70 3.40
C VAL A 50 4.56 -21.57 4.83
N THR A 51 4.07 -22.45 5.69
CA THR A 51 4.63 -22.62 7.05
C THR A 51 5.39 -23.95 7.11
N GLY A 52 6.52 -23.94 7.81
CA GLY A 52 7.32 -25.16 8.00
C GLY A 52 8.25 -25.06 9.19
N ASP A 53 8.64 -26.21 9.72
CA ASP A 53 9.54 -26.32 10.88
C ASP A 53 10.79 -27.15 10.60
N GLY A 54 10.80 -27.92 9.52
CA GLY A 54 11.86 -28.86 9.21
C GLY A 54 12.71 -28.50 8.00
N VAL A 55 13.83 -29.18 7.88
CA VAL A 55 14.73 -29.11 6.72
C VAL A 55 13.97 -29.44 5.43
N ASN A 56 13.02 -30.39 5.53
CA ASN A 56 12.19 -30.85 4.39
C ASN A 56 11.25 -29.75 3.86
N ASP A 57 11.04 -28.67 4.59
CA ASP A 57 10.17 -27.56 4.19
C ASP A 57 10.96 -26.44 3.53
N SER A 58 12.29 -26.43 3.63
CA SER A 58 13.13 -25.32 3.21
C SER A 58 12.93 -24.91 1.74
N LEU A 59 12.80 -25.88 0.84
CA LEU A 59 12.56 -25.64 -0.58
C LEU A 59 11.20 -24.95 -0.81
N ALA A 60 10.17 -25.43 -0.13
CA ALA A 60 8.81 -24.84 -0.23
C ALA A 60 8.75 -23.46 0.43
N LEU A 61 9.41 -23.26 1.59
CA LEU A 61 9.53 -21.98 2.27
C LEU A 61 10.17 -20.93 1.35
N LYS A 62 11.31 -21.29 0.75
CA LYS A 62 12.05 -20.39 -0.16
C LYS A 62 11.32 -20.12 -1.48
N LYS A 63 10.50 -21.05 -1.95
CA LYS A 63 9.74 -20.90 -3.21
C LYS A 63 8.47 -20.08 -3.03
N ALA A 64 7.89 -20.10 -1.84
CA ALA A 64 6.65 -19.38 -1.54
C ALA A 64 6.83 -17.86 -1.75
N HIS A 65 5.72 -17.12 -1.82
CA HIS A 65 5.80 -15.65 -1.80
C HIS A 65 6.16 -15.15 -0.40
N ILE A 66 5.79 -15.92 0.62
CA ILE A 66 6.15 -15.67 2.03
C ILE A 66 6.37 -17.05 2.69
N GLY A 67 7.60 -17.32 3.07
CA GLY A 67 7.96 -18.48 3.89
C GLY A 67 7.91 -18.11 5.38
N ILE A 68 7.27 -18.95 6.20
CA ILE A 68 7.14 -18.72 7.64
C ILE A 68 7.70 -19.94 8.39
N ALA A 69 8.74 -19.74 9.20
CA ALA A 69 9.30 -20.79 10.04
C ALA A 69 8.83 -20.66 11.48
N MET A 70 8.75 -21.81 12.16
CA MET A 70 8.50 -21.87 13.60
C MET A 70 9.78 -21.50 14.37
N GLY A 71 9.64 -20.68 15.42
CA GLY A 71 10.77 -20.16 16.18
C GLY A 71 11.32 -21.13 17.21
N LYS A 72 10.45 -21.84 17.92
CA LYS A 72 10.84 -22.80 18.96
C LYS A 72 11.11 -24.17 18.35
N SER A 73 10.18 -24.71 17.55
CA SER A 73 10.29 -26.05 16.98
C SER A 73 11.06 -26.08 15.66
N GLY A 74 11.21 -24.92 14.99
CA GLY A 74 11.85 -24.84 13.68
C GLY A 74 13.36 -25.03 13.71
N THR A 75 13.87 -25.81 12.75
CA THR A 75 15.32 -25.99 12.56
C THR A 75 15.93 -24.68 12.02
N ASP A 76 17.24 -24.52 12.23
CA ASP A 76 17.98 -23.35 11.71
C ASP A 76 17.87 -23.25 10.19
N VAL A 77 17.86 -24.38 9.49
CA VAL A 77 17.68 -24.43 8.02
C VAL A 77 16.32 -23.85 7.61
N ALA A 78 15.24 -24.21 8.32
CA ALA A 78 13.90 -23.66 8.06
C ALA A 78 13.86 -22.16 8.33
N LYS A 79 14.47 -21.70 9.43
CA LYS A 79 14.54 -20.27 9.80
C LYS A 79 15.33 -19.45 8.79
N GLU A 80 16.44 -19.99 8.27
CA GLU A 80 17.24 -19.33 7.21
C GLU A 80 16.51 -19.26 5.86
N ALA A 81 15.64 -20.24 5.58
CA ALA A 81 14.88 -20.31 4.34
C ALA A 81 13.63 -19.40 4.37
N ALA A 82 13.17 -19.00 5.55
CA ALA A 82 11.91 -18.29 5.75
C ALA A 82 12.09 -16.76 5.71
N ASP A 83 11.05 -16.04 5.31
CA ASP A 83 10.98 -14.57 5.37
C ASP A 83 10.58 -14.08 6.77
N ILE A 84 9.82 -14.90 7.50
CA ILE A 84 9.25 -14.56 8.83
C ILE A 84 9.51 -15.75 9.77
N VAL A 85 9.86 -15.46 11.02
CA VAL A 85 9.98 -16.47 12.08
C VAL A 85 8.95 -16.16 13.17
N ILE A 86 8.07 -17.13 13.47
CA ILE A 86 7.04 -17.00 14.53
C ILE A 86 7.63 -17.47 15.84
N LEU A 87 7.96 -16.54 16.75
CA LEU A 87 8.67 -16.83 18.00
C LEU A 87 7.89 -17.68 18.98
N ASP A 88 6.55 -17.63 18.93
CA ASP A 88 5.67 -18.36 19.87
C ASP A 88 5.14 -19.69 19.31
N ASP A 89 5.46 -20.01 18.05
CA ASP A 89 4.97 -21.18 17.31
C ASP A 89 3.43 -21.27 17.24
N ASN A 90 2.77 -20.11 17.35
CA ASN A 90 1.31 -20.06 17.37
C ASN A 90 0.80 -19.63 15.99
N LEU A 91 0.05 -20.50 15.33
CA LEU A 91 -0.51 -20.23 14.00
C LEU A 91 -1.47 -19.03 13.99
N SER A 92 -2.09 -18.69 15.13
CA SER A 92 -2.94 -17.48 15.22
C SER A 92 -2.13 -16.19 15.00
N THR A 93 -0.82 -16.21 15.29
CA THR A 93 0.09 -15.09 15.05
C THR A 93 0.21 -14.78 13.56
N ILE A 94 0.02 -15.78 12.68
CA ILE A 94 -0.02 -15.58 11.22
C ILE A 94 -1.21 -14.68 10.84
N VAL A 95 -2.37 -14.90 11.46
CA VAL A 95 -3.57 -14.09 11.19
C VAL A 95 -3.31 -12.63 11.59
N THR A 96 -2.69 -12.42 12.74
CA THR A 96 -2.28 -11.08 13.22
C THR A 96 -1.27 -10.45 12.26
N ALA A 97 -0.29 -11.24 11.78
CA ALA A 97 0.70 -10.75 10.81
C ALA A 97 0.03 -10.31 9.49
N VAL A 98 -0.95 -11.07 9.00
CA VAL A 98 -1.73 -10.69 7.80
C VAL A 98 -2.50 -9.39 8.06
N GLU A 99 -3.14 -9.27 9.23
CA GLU A 99 -3.86 -8.04 9.61
C GLU A 99 -2.92 -6.83 9.64
N GLN A 100 -1.76 -6.96 10.27
CA GLN A 100 -0.77 -5.89 10.33
C GLN A 100 -0.20 -5.57 8.94
N GLY A 101 0.06 -6.55 8.10
CA GLY A 101 0.50 -6.35 6.72
C GLY A 101 -0.53 -5.58 5.89
N ARG A 102 -1.81 -5.89 6.05
CA ARG A 102 -2.90 -5.15 5.37
C ARG A 102 -2.96 -3.69 5.84
N LEU A 103 -2.80 -3.46 7.15
CA LEU A 103 -2.75 -2.12 7.74
C LEU A 103 -1.57 -1.31 7.19
N ILE A 104 -0.37 -1.89 7.24
CA ILE A 104 0.86 -1.24 6.74
C ILE A 104 0.67 -0.84 5.27
N TYR A 105 0.17 -1.75 4.43
CA TYR A 105 -0.08 -1.45 3.02
C TYR A 105 -1.08 -0.30 2.86
N ALA A 106 -2.18 -0.32 3.61
CA ALA A 106 -3.20 0.75 3.56
C ALA A 106 -2.58 2.11 3.93
N ASN A 107 -1.72 2.14 4.94
CA ASN A 107 -1.03 3.36 5.37
C ASN A 107 -0.02 3.83 4.32
N ILE A 108 0.75 2.91 3.70
CA ILE A 108 1.64 3.25 2.58
C ILE A 108 0.85 3.94 1.46
N VAL A 109 -0.32 3.41 1.10
CA VAL A 109 -1.18 4.02 0.06
C VAL A 109 -1.62 5.44 0.47
N LYS A 110 -1.98 5.65 1.75
CA LYS A 110 -2.35 6.99 2.25
C LYS A 110 -1.17 7.97 2.11
N VAL A 111 0.03 7.56 2.56
CA VAL A 111 1.26 8.38 2.50
C VAL A 111 1.59 8.72 1.04
N VAL A 112 1.60 7.73 0.14
CA VAL A 112 1.91 7.93 -1.28
C VAL A 112 0.92 8.91 -1.91
N ARG A 113 -0.38 8.74 -1.65
CA ARG A 113 -1.43 9.65 -2.17
C ARG A 113 -1.22 11.07 -1.65
N PHE A 114 -0.92 11.22 -0.36
CA PHE A 114 -0.69 12.53 0.27
C PHE A 114 0.52 13.22 -0.36
N LEU A 115 1.68 12.56 -0.38
CA LEU A 115 2.93 13.15 -0.89
C LEU A 115 2.84 13.50 -2.38
N LEU A 116 2.27 12.61 -3.20
CA LEU A 116 2.14 12.87 -4.65
C LEU A 116 1.14 13.99 -4.93
N THR A 117 0.09 14.14 -4.12
CA THR A 117 -0.86 15.24 -4.24
C THR A 117 -0.19 16.58 -3.92
N GLY A 118 0.58 16.62 -2.83
CA GLY A 118 1.36 17.79 -2.42
C GLY A 118 2.33 18.21 -3.52
N ASN A 119 3.20 17.28 -3.94
CA ASN A 119 4.22 17.53 -4.97
C ASN A 119 3.59 18.01 -6.29
N LEU A 120 2.49 17.38 -6.71
CA LEU A 120 1.77 17.79 -7.92
C LEU A 120 1.27 19.23 -7.80
N SER A 121 0.71 19.59 -6.63
CA SER A 121 0.19 20.95 -6.40
C SER A 121 1.30 22.00 -6.42
N GLU A 122 2.48 21.68 -5.87
CA GLU A 122 3.64 22.58 -5.87
C GLU A 122 4.17 22.82 -7.28
N VAL A 123 4.36 21.73 -8.03
CA VAL A 123 4.84 21.81 -9.43
C VAL A 123 3.86 22.63 -10.28
N LEU A 124 2.56 22.38 -10.14
CA LEU A 124 1.53 23.11 -10.89
C LEU A 124 1.47 24.58 -10.48
N LEU A 125 1.55 24.90 -9.19
CA LEU A 125 1.59 26.29 -8.72
C LEU A 125 2.76 27.03 -9.39
N ILE A 126 3.97 26.47 -9.30
CA ILE A 126 5.19 27.11 -9.85
C ILE A 126 5.03 27.26 -11.38
N ALA A 127 4.64 26.18 -12.07
CA ALA A 127 4.52 26.15 -13.51
C ALA A 127 3.49 27.19 -14.01
N ILE A 128 2.30 27.21 -13.40
CA ILE A 128 1.20 28.11 -13.84
C ILE A 128 1.60 29.57 -13.60
N VAL A 129 2.14 29.90 -12.44
CA VAL A 129 2.50 31.29 -12.07
C VAL A 129 3.61 31.81 -13.02
N ILE A 130 4.63 30.99 -13.30
CA ILE A 130 5.69 31.36 -14.26
C ILE A 130 5.11 31.52 -15.67
N PHE A 131 4.24 30.61 -16.09
CA PHE A 131 3.57 30.68 -17.41
C PHE A 131 2.73 31.97 -17.57
N LEU A 132 2.15 32.46 -16.46
CA LEU A 132 1.40 33.73 -16.44
C LEU A 132 2.32 34.98 -16.47
N GLY A 133 3.66 34.79 -16.51
CA GLY A 133 4.62 35.88 -16.61
C GLY A 133 5.07 36.45 -15.26
N TYR A 134 4.69 35.83 -14.14
CA TYR A 134 5.11 36.27 -12.80
C TYR A 134 6.42 35.57 -12.39
N PRO A 135 7.18 36.17 -11.48
CA PRO A 135 8.33 35.48 -10.87
C PRO A 135 7.85 34.33 -9.99
N SER A 136 8.78 33.40 -9.65
CA SER A 136 8.48 32.20 -8.85
C SER A 136 7.59 32.53 -7.63
N PRO A 137 6.48 31.80 -7.44
CA PRO A 137 5.56 32.02 -6.32
C PRO A 137 6.09 31.53 -4.98
N LEU A 138 7.09 30.66 -4.99
CA LEU A 138 7.71 30.11 -3.77
C LEU A 138 9.22 30.36 -3.81
N LEU A 139 9.78 30.67 -2.68
CA LEU A 139 11.23 30.77 -2.47
C LEU A 139 11.81 29.37 -2.19
N PRO A 140 13.08 29.11 -2.51
CA PRO A 140 13.70 27.81 -2.20
C PRO A 140 13.55 27.38 -0.73
N ALA A 141 13.68 28.31 0.21
CA ALA A 141 13.50 28.03 1.65
C ALA A 141 12.05 27.61 1.97
N GLN A 142 11.06 28.17 1.27
CA GLN A 142 9.64 27.82 1.45
C GLN A 142 9.36 26.40 0.90
N ILE A 143 9.94 26.06 -0.25
CA ILE A 143 9.84 24.72 -0.81
C ILE A 143 10.46 23.68 0.15
N LEU A 144 11.65 24.00 0.68
CA LEU A 144 12.31 23.13 1.67
C LEU A 144 11.43 22.96 2.92
N TRP A 145 10.82 24.04 3.40
CA TRP A 145 9.91 24.00 4.55
C TRP A 145 8.72 23.08 4.28
N ILE A 146 8.07 23.21 3.11
CA ILE A 146 6.92 22.37 2.74
C ILE A 146 7.35 20.90 2.77
N ASN A 147 8.40 20.55 2.05
CA ASN A 147 8.85 19.15 1.90
C ASN A 147 9.27 18.55 3.25
N PHE A 148 9.94 19.31 4.11
CA PHE A 148 10.45 18.79 5.38
C PHE A 148 9.39 18.78 6.47
N VAL A 149 8.69 19.90 6.68
CA VAL A 149 7.76 20.08 7.80
C VAL A 149 6.33 19.70 7.40
N THR A 150 5.83 20.29 6.32
CA THR A 150 4.42 20.16 5.94
C THR A 150 4.12 18.78 5.34
N ASP A 151 5.07 18.19 4.65
CA ASP A 151 4.91 16.83 4.08
C ASP A 151 5.45 15.76 5.03
N GLY A 152 6.63 15.98 5.63
CA GLY A 152 7.31 14.98 6.44
C GLY A 152 6.54 14.56 7.69
N LEU A 153 6.12 15.53 8.51
CA LEU A 153 5.43 15.22 9.77
C LEU A 153 4.08 14.52 9.56
N PRO A 154 3.21 15.00 8.65
CA PRO A 154 1.96 14.26 8.36
C PRO A 154 2.20 12.89 7.72
N ALA A 155 3.23 12.73 6.89
CA ALA A 155 3.55 11.41 6.30
C ALA A 155 3.88 10.39 7.39
N ILE A 156 4.68 10.78 8.40
CA ILE A 156 4.99 9.93 9.56
C ILE A 156 3.71 9.59 10.32
N SER A 157 2.85 10.58 10.53
CA SER A 157 1.56 10.39 11.23
C SER A 157 0.65 9.42 10.48
N LEU A 158 0.56 9.56 9.15
CA LEU A 158 -0.24 8.66 8.29
C LEU A 158 0.34 7.24 8.27
N ALA A 159 1.67 7.09 8.33
CA ALA A 159 2.33 5.78 8.36
C ALA A 159 1.97 5.00 9.63
N GLY A 160 1.77 5.70 10.75
CA GLY A 160 1.38 5.11 12.04
C GLY A 160 -0.14 5.08 12.30
N ASP A 161 -0.97 5.37 11.30
CA ASP A 161 -2.42 5.42 11.49
C ASP A 161 -3.00 4.03 11.85
N LYS A 162 -4.03 4.04 12.68
CA LYS A 162 -4.66 2.82 13.21
C LYS A 162 -5.49 2.09 12.13
N ALA A 163 -5.62 0.78 12.31
CA ALA A 163 -6.42 -0.08 11.44
C ALA A 163 -7.86 0.42 11.32
N THR A 164 -8.35 0.47 10.10
CA THR A 164 -9.76 0.70 9.82
C THR A 164 -10.52 -0.63 10.05
N LYS A 165 -11.61 -0.56 10.78
CA LYS A 165 -12.45 -1.74 11.04
C LYS A 165 -12.90 -2.38 9.71
N GLY A 166 -12.74 -3.69 9.60
CA GLY A 166 -13.24 -4.47 8.46
C GLY A 166 -12.21 -4.77 7.37
N GLU A 167 -10.95 -4.38 7.50
CA GLU A 167 -9.91 -4.69 6.51
C GLU A 167 -9.73 -6.21 6.31
N MET A 168 -9.91 -7.00 7.39
CA MET A 168 -9.82 -8.46 7.29
C MET A 168 -11.02 -9.08 6.57
N LEU A 169 -12.13 -8.36 6.47
CA LEU A 169 -13.33 -8.83 5.74
C LEU A 169 -13.21 -8.61 4.22
N MET A 170 -12.26 -7.80 3.79
CA MET A 170 -12.03 -7.57 2.37
C MET A 170 -11.32 -8.77 1.72
N PRO A 171 -11.67 -9.11 0.47
CA PRO A 171 -10.94 -10.17 -0.25
C PRO A 171 -9.46 -9.82 -0.40
N PRO A 172 -8.60 -10.83 -0.57
CA PRO A 172 -7.19 -10.60 -0.88
C PRO A 172 -7.02 -9.77 -2.16
N ARG A 173 -6.02 -8.91 -2.17
CA ARG A 173 -5.66 -8.14 -3.37
C ARG A 173 -5.01 -9.08 -4.39
N GLY A 174 -5.38 -8.92 -5.66
CA GLY A 174 -4.74 -9.68 -6.74
C GLY A 174 -3.29 -9.21 -6.99
N LYS A 175 -2.50 -10.03 -7.66
CA LYS A 175 -1.10 -9.73 -8.02
C LYS A 175 -0.97 -8.44 -8.83
N ASP A 176 -1.94 -8.13 -9.66
CA ASP A 176 -1.93 -6.96 -10.56
C ASP A 176 -2.42 -5.68 -9.87
N HIS A 177 -2.58 -5.69 -8.54
CA HIS A 177 -3.09 -4.55 -7.80
C HIS A 177 -2.01 -3.47 -7.67
N SER A 178 -1.91 -2.62 -8.69
CA SER A 178 -0.96 -1.49 -8.69
C SER A 178 -1.36 -0.40 -7.69
N LEU A 179 -0.37 0.16 -7.01
CA LEU A 179 -0.52 1.39 -6.21
C LEU A 179 -1.02 2.55 -7.07
N PHE A 180 -0.62 2.58 -8.35
CA PHE A 180 -0.92 3.64 -9.31
C PHE A 180 -2.08 3.26 -10.24
N ASN A 181 -3.16 2.72 -9.69
CA ASN A 181 -4.37 2.46 -10.46
C ASN A 181 -5.05 3.79 -10.85
N LEU A 182 -5.93 3.74 -11.84
CA LEU A 182 -6.61 4.91 -12.38
C LEU A 182 -7.40 5.69 -11.30
N LYS A 183 -7.95 4.99 -10.31
CA LYS A 183 -8.67 5.63 -9.19
C LYS A 183 -7.71 6.49 -8.34
N THR A 184 -6.51 5.97 -8.07
CA THR A 184 -5.47 6.70 -7.32
C THR A 184 -4.97 7.91 -8.11
N LEU A 185 -4.72 7.75 -9.41
CA LEU A 185 -4.27 8.85 -10.27
C LEU A 185 -5.33 9.95 -10.35
N ARG A 186 -6.60 9.60 -10.56
CA ARG A 186 -7.71 10.59 -10.56
C ARG A 186 -7.82 11.33 -9.23
N PHE A 187 -7.65 10.62 -8.12
CA PHE A 187 -7.66 11.21 -6.78
C PHE A 187 -6.52 12.23 -6.62
N ILE A 188 -5.29 11.84 -6.94
CA ILE A 188 -4.09 12.71 -6.86
C ILE A 188 -4.28 13.94 -7.77
N SER A 189 -4.70 13.73 -9.02
CA SER A 189 -4.92 14.81 -9.98
C SER A 189 -5.98 15.79 -9.49
N PHE A 190 -7.13 15.29 -9.04
CA PHE A 190 -8.24 16.14 -8.59
C PHE A 190 -7.81 17.04 -7.43
N PHE A 191 -7.24 16.46 -6.37
CA PHE A 191 -6.84 17.24 -5.19
C PHE A 191 -5.61 18.11 -5.47
N GLY A 192 -4.61 17.58 -6.20
CA GLY A 192 -3.39 18.33 -6.55
C GLY A 192 -3.72 19.57 -7.40
N ILE A 193 -4.55 19.41 -8.42
CA ILE A 193 -5.00 20.53 -9.27
C ILE A 193 -5.81 21.53 -8.43
N SER A 194 -6.71 21.04 -7.56
CA SER A 194 -7.54 21.94 -6.73
C SER A 194 -6.68 22.79 -5.79
N ILE A 195 -5.71 22.19 -5.11
CA ILE A 195 -4.79 22.92 -4.20
C ILE A 195 -3.96 23.92 -5.01
N ALA A 196 -3.44 23.52 -6.17
CA ALA A 196 -2.66 24.40 -7.03
C ALA A 196 -3.47 25.62 -7.47
N LEU A 197 -4.70 25.40 -7.97
CA LEU A 197 -5.56 26.50 -8.46
C LEU A 197 -5.93 27.48 -7.36
N ILE A 198 -6.24 26.98 -6.14
CA ILE A 198 -6.52 27.85 -4.96
C ILE A 198 -5.28 28.69 -4.64
N SER A 199 -4.08 28.07 -4.67
CA SER A 199 -2.82 28.75 -4.37
C SER A 199 -2.41 29.76 -5.46
N VAL A 200 -2.65 29.40 -6.74
CA VAL A 200 -2.46 30.33 -7.88
C VAL A 200 -3.39 31.53 -7.75
N PHE A 201 -4.67 31.30 -7.46
CA PHE A 201 -5.65 32.36 -7.27
C PHE A 201 -5.19 33.32 -6.15
N ALA A 202 -4.77 32.77 -5.01
CA ALA A 202 -4.25 33.58 -3.88
C ALA A 202 -3.01 34.39 -4.30
N PHE A 203 -2.11 33.77 -5.08
CA PHE A 203 -0.91 34.46 -5.59
C PHE A 203 -1.29 35.64 -6.51
N VAL A 204 -2.14 35.39 -7.51
CA VAL A 204 -2.51 36.41 -8.52
C VAL A 204 -3.23 37.59 -7.83
N VAL A 205 -4.17 37.32 -6.95
CA VAL A 205 -4.87 38.36 -6.18
C VAL A 205 -3.85 39.16 -5.35
N GLY A 206 -2.97 38.46 -4.63
CA GLY A 206 -1.94 39.12 -3.81
C GLY A 206 -1.00 39.99 -4.64
N ALA A 207 -0.56 39.50 -5.79
CA ALA A 207 0.36 40.22 -6.69
C ALA A 207 -0.25 41.53 -7.22
N ASN A 208 -1.53 41.48 -7.59
CA ASN A 208 -2.24 42.63 -8.16
C ASN A 208 -2.66 43.67 -7.10
N THR A 209 -2.76 43.27 -5.83
CA THR A 209 -3.22 44.16 -4.74
C THR A 209 -2.09 44.72 -3.91
N HIS A 210 -1.11 43.89 -3.56
CA HIS A 210 -0.07 44.23 -2.54
C HIS A 210 1.35 43.90 -3.03
N GLY A 211 1.51 43.43 -4.27
CA GLY A 211 2.80 43.15 -4.88
C GLY A 211 3.34 41.76 -4.61
N ILE A 212 4.46 41.43 -5.22
CA ILE A 212 5.02 40.07 -5.32
C ILE A 212 5.40 39.47 -3.97
N GLU A 213 5.97 40.26 -3.06
CA GLU A 213 6.37 39.79 -1.72
C GLU A 213 5.16 39.29 -0.92
N TYR A 214 4.06 40.03 -0.96
CA TYR A 214 2.80 39.64 -0.32
C TYR A 214 2.20 38.42 -1.01
N ALA A 215 2.23 38.38 -2.34
CA ALA A 215 1.72 37.26 -3.13
C ALA A 215 2.41 35.94 -2.74
N ARG A 216 3.74 35.95 -2.57
CA ARG A 216 4.52 34.78 -2.12
C ARG A 216 4.07 34.29 -0.75
N ARG A 217 3.89 35.24 0.20
CA ARG A 217 3.46 34.90 1.57
C ARG A 217 2.07 34.27 1.59
N ILE A 218 1.09 34.90 0.92
CA ILE A 218 -0.29 34.40 0.93
C ILE A 218 -0.41 33.06 0.19
N SER A 219 0.29 32.91 -0.94
CA SER A 219 0.30 31.64 -1.69
C SER A 219 0.90 30.50 -0.87
N PHE A 220 2.04 30.74 -0.22
CA PHE A 220 2.70 29.78 0.67
C PHE A 220 1.76 29.36 1.82
N THR A 221 1.14 30.34 2.50
CA THR A 221 0.20 30.05 3.60
C THR A 221 -1.02 29.28 3.10
N THR A 222 -1.58 29.67 1.95
CA THR A 222 -2.74 28.99 1.35
C THR A 222 -2.40 27.55 1.02
N MET A 223 -1.21 27.30 0.48
CA MET A 223 -0.76 25.95 0.13
C MET A 223 -0.66 25.08 1.40
N ILE A 224 0.02 25.57 2.45
CA ILE A 224 0.16 24.85 3.73
C ILE A 224 -1.22 24.51 4.32
N VAL A 225 -2.10 25.51 4.41
CA VAL A 225 -3.44 25.31 4.99
C VAL A 225 -4.24 24.29 4.17
N SER A 226 -4.16 24.36 2.83
CA SER A 226 -4.85 23.41 1.93
C SER A 226 -4.31 22.01 2.07
N GLN A 227 -2.98 21.85 2.18
CA GLN A 227 -2.34 20.53 2.41
C GLN A 227 -2.72 19.97 3.78
N MET A 228 -2.75 20.78 4.83
CA MET A 228 -3.17 20.34 6.17
C MET A 228 -4.65 19.91 6.19
N ALA A 229 -5.52 20.68 5.54
CA ALA A 229 -6.93 20.31 5.39
C ALA A 229 -7.07 18.97 4.61
N PHE A 230 -6.23 18.78 3.59
CA PHE A 230 -6.20 17.55 2.80
C PHE A 230 -5.74 16.34 3.65
N VAL A 231 -4.71 16.50 4.51
CA VAL A 231 -4.27 15.46 5.45
C VAL A 231 -5.44 15.02 6.35
N LEU A 232 -6.14 15.98 6.94
CA LEU A 232 -7.30 15.68 7.80
C LEU A 232 -8.40 14.94 7.03
N PHE A 233 -8.62 15.30 5.77
CA PHE A 233 -9.57 14.59 4.89
C PHE A 233 -9.11 13.14 4.64
N VAL A 234 -7.82 12.92 4.36
CA VAL A 234 -7.25 11.58 4.10
C VAL A 234 -7.38 10.68 5.35
N ILE A 235 -7.07 11.23 6.54
CA ILE A 235 -7.20 10.51 7.82
C ILE A 235 -8.67 10.12 8.06
N ARG A 236 -9.59 11.08 7.93
CA ARG A 236 -11.02 10.84 8.13
C ARG A 236 -11.61 9.82 7.17
N ARG A 237 -11.17 9.83 5.91
CA ARG A 237 -11.64 8.87 4.92
C ARG A 237 -11.21 7.43 5.24
N GLY A 238 -10.09 7.26 5.93
CA GLY A 238 -9.66 5.96 6.45
C GLY A 238 -10.56 5.46 7.60
N ASN A 239 -11.12 6.38 8.38
CA ASN A 239 -11.82 6.06 9.64
C ASN A 239 -13.35 6.20 9.59
N SER A 240 -14.01 6.47 8.46
CA SER A 240 -15.27 7.08 8.51
C SER A 240 -16.52 6.39 7.99
N ILE A 241 -17.50 6.65 8.58
CA ILE A 241 -18.81 7.29 8.46
C ILE A 241 -19.16 7.83 7.02
N LEU A 242 -18.24 8.37 6.27
CA LEU A 242 -18.47 8.79 4.89
C LEU A 242 -18.27 7.66 3.87
N SER A 243 -17.79 6.51 4.28
CA SER A 243 -17.49 5.40 3.37
C SER A 243 -18.75 4.78 2.76
N ASN A 244 -19.91 4.92 3.47
CA ASN A 244 -21.17 4.32 2.99
C ASN A 244 -22.05 5.25 2.11
N LYS A 245 -21.85 6.53 2.16
CA LYS A 245 -22.72 7.48 1.38
C LYS A 245 -22.03 8.26 0.27
N UNK A 246 -20.96 8.41 0.41
CA UNK A 246 -20.20 9.12 -0.53
C UNK A 246 -19.56 8.25 -1.58
N UNK A 247 -19.52 7.39 -1.29
CA UNK A 247 -18.99 6.45 -2.20
C UNK A 247 -19.93 6.10 -3.30
N UNK A 248 -20.82 6.37 -2.99
CA UNK A 248 -21.84 6.13 -3.85
C UNK A 248 -22.05 7.26 -4.83
N UNK A 249 -21.57 7.96 -4.51
CA UNK A 249 -21.68 9.11 -5.29
C UNK A 249 -20.62 9.22 -6.31
N LEU A 250 -19.64 8.48 -6.27
CA LEU A 250 -18.67 8.46 -7.38
C LEU A 250 -18.98 7.22 -8.23
N PRO A 251 -19.17 7.36 -9.54
CA PRO A 251 -19.44 6.21 -10.41
C PRO A 251 -18.32 5.18 -10.36
N GLN A 252 -18.70 3.91 -10.37
CA GLN A 252 -17.80 2.73 -10.34
C GLN A 252 -16.89 2.68 -11.57
#